data_ade847acd6b6a960a1e61dc64aad606c
#
_entry.id   ade847acd6b6a960a1e61dc64aad606c
#
_cell.length_a   1.000
_cell.length_b   1.000
_cell.length_c   1.000
_cell.angle_alpha   90.00
_cell.angle_beta   90.00
_cell.angle_gamma   90.00
#
_symmetry.space_group_name_H-M   'P 1'
#
loop_
_entity.id
_entity.type
_entity.pdbx_description
1 polymer ?
#
loop_
_entity_poly.entity_id
_entity_poly.type
_entity_poly.pdbx_seq_one_letter_code
_entity_poly.pdbx_strand_id
1 'polypeptide(L)'
;MEQIDIPQERRYCSKLGFSALAIMLWSILWQFGLYWLDGWILPFRMPETLYYLLLLVGHYAVSLPIVFCIWRKTPPMPFCRERAGAKRMGRWFVIGCALMWLGSLIGTNINDMVYALTGRDPVGMVDESFSQMPMAAIVLGACIIGPLCEELVFRGLLAGRLARYGQKPGAFISALLFGLYHANLEQFFYAFALGLLL
;
A
#
# COMPACT_ATOMS: atom_id res chain seq x y z
N MET A 1 -2.19 -29.24 23.15
CA MET A 1 -1.31 -28.37 22.35
C MET A 1 -1.10 -29.09 21.05
N GLU A 2 -1.68 -28.56 19.94
CA GLU A 2 -1.35 -29.06 18.61
C GLU A 2 0.14 -28.83 18.36
N GLN A 3 0.84 -29.89 17.95
CA GLN A 3 2.25 -29.77 17.57
C GLN A 3 2.34 -28.87 16.33
N ILE A 4 3.01 -27.74 16.47
CA ILE A 4 3.25 -26.81 15.37
C ILE A 4 4.20 -27.50 14.37
N ASP A 5 3.70 -27.78 13.16
CA ASP A 5 4.55 -28.27 12.06
C ASP A 5 5.40 -27.11 11.52
N ILE A 6 6.60 -26.95 12.07
CA ILE A 6 7.55 -25.88 11.71
C ILE A 6 7.84 -25.83 10.20
N PRO A 7 8.07 -26.94 9.47
CA PRO A 7 8.23 -26.94 8.03
C PRO A 7 7.03 -26.36 7.27
N GLN A 8 5.81 -26.69 7.70
CA GLN A 8 4.58 -26.16 7.10
C GLN A 8 4.42 -24.68 7.34
N GLU A 9 4.65 -24.21 8.56
CA GLU A 9 4.56 -22.81 8.93
C GLU A 9 5.61 -21.97 8.18
N ARG A 10 6.83 -22.47 8.05
CA ARG A 10 7.88 -21.82 7.26
C ARG A 10 7.49 -21.66 5.79
N ARG A 11 6.90 -22.68 5.17
CA ARG A 11 6.37 -22.60 3.80
C ARG A 11 5.24 -21.60 3.68
N TYR A 12 4.39 -21.50 4.69
CA TYR A 12 3.29 -20.57 4.74
C TYR A 12 3.79 -19.11 4.81
N CYS A 13 4.69 -18.80 5.74
CA CYS A 13 5.32 -17.48 5.84
C CYS A 13 6.07 -17.10 4.56
N SER A 14 6.81 -18.04 3.97
CA SER A 14 7.53 -17.80 2.71
C SER A 14 6.58 -17.44 1.57
N LYS A 15 5.42 -18.11 1.47
CA LYS A 15 4.41 -17.78 0.45
C LYS A 15 3.83 -16.38 0.65
N LEU A 16 3.55 -15.97 1.88
CA LEU A 16 3.04 -14.63 2.19
C LEU A 16 4.08 -13.56 1.86
N GLY A 17 5.32 -13.75 2.31
CA GLY A 17 6.41 -12.81 2.05
C GLY A 17 6.74 -12.71 0.56
N PHE A 18 6.81 -13.85 -0.15
CA PHE A 18 7.08 -13.86 -1.59
C PHE A 18 5.96 -13.18 -2.39
N SER A 19 4.71 -13.33 -1.99
CA SER A 19 3.60 -12.64 -2.66
C SER A 19 3.58 -11.14 -2.40
N ALA A 20 3.88 -10.71 -1.18
CA ALA A 20 4.03 -9.28 -0.88
C ALA A 20 5.15 -8.67 -1.73
N LEU A 21 6.31 -9.35 -1.79
CA LEU A 21 7.43 -8.93 -2.63
C LEU A 21 7.05 -8.89 -4.12
N ALA A 22 6.33 -9.89 -4.62
CA ALA A 22 5.89 -9.94 -6.02
C ALA A 22 4.96 -8.77 -6.38
N ILE A 23 4.04 -8.41 -5.47
CA ILE A 23 3.16 -7.25 -5.65
C ILE A 23 3.98 -5.95 -5.68
N MET A 24 4.92 -5.78 -4.77
CA MET A 24 5.79 -4.60 -4.72
C MET A 24 6.66 -4.49 -5.98
N LEU A 25 7.28 -5.59 -6.40
CA LEU A 25 8.08 -5.61 -7.63
C LEU A 25 7.22 -5.33 -8.87
N TRP A 26 6.01 -5.90 -8.93
CA TRP A 26 5.09 -5.60 -10.02
C TRP A 26 4.73 -4.11 -10.05
N SER A 27 4.42 -3.52 -8.90
CA SER A 27 4.12 -2.09 -8.79
C SER A 27 5.23 -1.23 -9.42
N ILE A 28 6.48 -1.50 -9.03
CA ILE A 28 7.66 -0.79 -9.53
C ILE A 28 7.82 -1.03 -11.04
N LEU A 29 7.81 -2.29 -11.48
CA LEU A 29 8.00 -2.64 -12.89
C LEU A 29 6.92 -2.03 -13.78
N TRP A 30 5.66 -1.99 -13.31
CA TRP A 30 4.56 -1.41 -14.06
C TRP A 30 4.72 0.11 -14.21
N GLN A 31 5.06 0.81 -13.15
CA GLN A 31 5.30 2.26 -13.17
C GLN A 31 6.43 2.61 -14.14
N PHE A 32 7.58 1.94 -14.00
CA PHE A 32 8.71 2.15 -14.91
C PHE A 32 8.38 1.74 -16.35
N GLY A 33 7.70 0.62 -16.55
CA GLY A 33 7.29 0.15 -17.87
C GLY A 33 6.37 1.13 -18.57
N LEU A 34 5.40 1.69 -17.85
CA LEU A 34 4.48 2.67 -18.39
C LEU A 34 5.19 4.00 -18.70
N TYR A 35 6.07 4.45 -17.83
CA TYR A 35 6.91 5.63 -18.05
C TYR A 35 7.78 5.49 -19.31
N TRP A 36 8.42 4.32 -19.49
CA TRP A 36 9.21 4.03 -20.68
C TRP A 36 8.35 3.95 -21.94
N LEU A 37 7.17 3.34 -21.84
CA LEU A 37 6.23 3.24 -22.95
C LEU A 37 5.82 4.62 -23.43
N ASP A 38 5.40 5.49 -22.55
CA ASP A 38 4.96 6.85 -22.87
C ASP A 38 6.11 7.76 -23.30
N GLY A 39 7.29 7.62 -22.67
CA GLY A 39 8.41 8.52 -22.89
C GLY A 39 9.29 8.19 -24.08
N TRP A 40 9.43 6.90 -24.45
CA TRP A 40 10.48 6.44 -25.35
C TRP A 40 9.99 5.53 -26.47
N ILE A 41 8.91 4.78 -26.27
CA ILE A 41 8.44 3.77 -27.24
C ILE A 41 7.35 4.35 -28.15
N LEU A 42 6.39 5.07 -27.55
CA LEU A 42 5.33 5.68 -28.33
C LEU A 42 5.82 6.91 -29.10
N PRO A 43 5.38 7.10 -30.34
CA PRO A 43 5.72 8.28 -31.14
C PRO A 43 4.97 9.55 -30.71
N PHE A 44 4.08 9.44 -29.73
CA PHE A 44 3.30 10.54 -29.14
C PHE A 44 3.17 10.35 -27.63
N ARG A 45 2.95 11.42 -26.91
CA ARG A 45 2.64 11.38 -25.47
C ARG A 45 1.19 10.95 -25.27
N MET A 46 0.98 10.02 -24.35
CA MET A 46 -0.38 9.63 -23.97
C MET A 46 -1.11 10.83 -23.32
N PRO A 47 -2.44 10.96 -23.58
CA PRO A 47 -3.25 11.85 -22.77
C PRO A 47 -3.12 11.50 -21.28
N GLU A 48 -2.93 12.49 -20.43
CA GLU A 48 -2.68 12.28 -18.99
C GLU A 48 -3.73 11.38 -18.34
N THR A 49 -5.01 11.61 -18.63
CA THR A 49 -6.10 10.76 -18.12
C THR A 49 -5.90 9.29 -18.49
N LEU A 50 -5.47 9.00 -19.72
CA LEU A 50 -5.22 7.63 -20.17
C LEU A 50 -4.01 7.04 -19.44
N TYR A 51 -2.93 7.81 -19.29
CA TYR A 51 -1.74 7.39 -18.57
C TYR A 51 -2.08 6.97 -17.13
N TYR A 52 -2.82 7.79 -16.40
CA TYR A 52 -3.21 7.50 -15.02
C TYR A 52 -4.22 6.36 -14.88
N LEU A 53 -5.16 6.23 -15.82
CA LEU A 53 -6.04 5.07 -15.86
C LEU A 53 -5.26 3.77 -16.08
N LEU A 54 -4.29 3.77 -16.99
CA LEU A 54 -3.42 2.62 -17.22
C LEU A 54 -2.54 2.33 -16.00
N LEU A 55 -2.01 3.38 -15.35
CA LEU A 55 -1.23 3.24 -14.14
C LEU A 55 -2.04 2.52 -13.05
N LEU A 56 -3.25 3.00 -12.78
CA LEU A 56 -4.16 2.45 -11.77
C LEU A 56 -4.62 1.03 -12.12
N VAL A 57 -5.14 0.84 -13.34
CA VAL A 57 -5.68 -0.45 -13.79
C VAL A 57 -4.58 -1.50 -13.82
N GLY A 58 -3.44 -1.21 -14.42
CA GLY A 58 -2.35 -2.18 -14.51
C GLY A 58 -1.72 -2.53 -13.17
N HIS A 59 -1.69 -1.56 -12.25
CA HIS A 59 -1.24 -1.80 -10.88
C HIS A 59 -2.13 -2.83 -10.16
N TYR A 60 -3.45 -2.66 -10.20
CA TYR A 60 -4.37 -3.55 -9.49
C TYR A 60 -4.79 -4.79 -10.28
N ALA A 61 -4.77 -4.76 -11.62
CA ALA A 61 -5.15 -5.89 -12.46
C ALA A 61 -4.31 -7.14 -12.24
N VAL A 62 -3.05 -6.98 -11.81
CA VAL A 62 -2.16 -8.10 -11.48
C VAL A 62 -2.09 -8.33 -9.98
N SER A 63 -2.06 -7.28 -9.18
CA SER A 63 -1.96 -7.39 -7.71
C SER A 63 -3.16 -8.13 -7.11
N LEU A 64 -4.38 -7.81 -7.52
CA LEU A 64 -5.60 -8.45 -6.99
C LEU A 64 -5.71 -9.94 -7.31
N PRO A 65 -5.45 -10.43 -8.55
CA PRO A 65 -5.40 -11.86 -8.83
C PRO A 65 -4.36 -12.61 -8.00
N ILE A 66 -3.16 -12.04 -7.77
CA ILE A 66 -2.14 -12.63 -6.91
C ILE A 66 -2.68 -12.79 -5.49
N VAL A 67 -3.27 -11.73 -4.93
CA VAL A 67 -3.93 -11.75 -3.61
C VAL A 67 -4.98 -12.84 -3.55
N PHE A 68 -5.86 -12.89 -4.53
CA PHE A 68 -6.95 -13.85 -4.58
C PHE A 68 -6.45 -15.31 -4.66
N CYS A 69 -5.46 -15.60 -5.51
CA CYS A 69 -4.86 -16.93 -5.64
C CYS A 69 -4.23 -17.43 -4.35
N ILE A 70 -3.59 -16.53 -3.60
CA ILE A 70 -2.99 -16.86 -2.31
C ILE A 70 -4.08 -17.01 -1.25
N TRP A 71 -5.07 -16.11 -1.24
CA TRP A 71 -6.19 -16.14 -0.32
C TRP A 71 -6.95 -17.49 -0.35
N ARG A 72 -7.16 -18.03 -1.55
CA ARG A 72 -7.82 -19.35 -1.69
C ARG A 72 -7.04 -20.51 -1.06
N LYS A 73 -5.72 -20.40 -0.98
CA LYS A 73 -4.82 -21.49 -0.51
C LYS A 73 -4.41 -21.36 0.95
N THR A 74 -4.66 -20.21 1.57
CA THR A 74 -4.18 -19.88 2.91
C THR A 74 -5.35 -19.34 3.74
N PRO A 75 -5.96 -20.17 4.60
CA PRO A 75 -7.11 -19.74 5.38
C PRO A 75 -6.73 -18.58 6.33
N PRO A 76 -7.55 -17.52 6.40
CA PRO A 76 -7.36 -16.45 7.36
C PRO A 76 -7.69 -16.93 8.76
N MET A 77 -7.11 -16.29 9.78
CA MET A 77 -7.64 -16.39 11.12
C MET A 77 -9.03 -15.74 11.19
N PRO A 78 -9.97 -16.29 11.96
CA PRO A 78 -11.25 -15.66 12.16
C PRO A 78 -11.05 -14.28 12.81
N PHE A 79 -11.46 -13.24 12.12
CA PHE A 79 -11.50 -11.90 12.69
C PHE A 79 -12.66 -11.83 13.70
N CYS A 80 -12.39 -11.29 14.88
CA CYS A 80 -13.43 -10.94 15.83
C CYS A 80 -14.19 -9.74 15.24
N ARG A 81 -15.41 -9.97 14.73
CA ARG A 81 -16.28 -8.92 14.19
C ARG A 81 -16.99 -8.22 15.35
N GLU A 82 -16.37 -7.21 15.93
CA GLU A 82 -17.06 -6.30 16.82
C GLU A 82 -17.71 -5.16 16.03
N ARG A 83 -18.98 -4.88 16.27
CA ARG A 83 -19.62 -3.68 15.73
C ARG A 83 -19.16 -2.45 16.51
N ALA A 84 -18.39 -1.60 15.86
CA ALA A 84 -17.98 -0.33 16.42
C ALA A 84 -19.14 0.66 16.36
N GLY A 85 -19.55 1.22 17.51
CA GLY A 85 -20.52 2.31 17.56
C GLY A 85 -19.97 3.60 16.94
N ALA A 86 -20.86 4.49 16.48
CA ALA A 86 -20.51 5.73 15.78
C ALA A 86 -19.49 6.61 16.54
N LYS A 87 -19.60 6.70 17.87
CA LYS A 87 -18.63 7.44 18.71
C LYS A 87 -17.20 6.84 18.63
N ARG A 88 -17.11 5.50 18.62
CA ARG A 88 -15.84 4.81 18.49
C ARG A 88 -15.24 5.05 17.11
N MET A 89 -16.03 4.94 16.05
CA MET A 89 -15.62 5.24 14.68
C MET A 89 -15.15 6.68 14.51
N GLY A 90 -15.90 7.66 15.03
CA GLY A 90 -15.51 9.08 14.99
C GLY A 90 -14.17 9.34 15.68
N ARG A 91 -13.96 8.73 16.86
CA ARG A 91 -12.67 8.84 17.56
C ARG A 91 -11.51 8.27 16.74
N TRP A 92 -11.68 7.08 16.16
CA TRP A 92 -10.64 6.45 15.33
C TRP A 92 -10.37 7.26 14.06
N PHE A 93 -11.40 7.86 13.46
CA PHE A 93 -11.26 8.76 12.32
C PHE A 93 -10.40 9.99 12.68
N VAL A 94 -10.69 10.66 13.80
CA VAL A 94 -9.89 11.83 14.25
C VAL A 94 -8.44 11.43 14.55
N ILE A 95 -8.21 10.29 15.22
CA ILE A 95 -6.87 9.77 15.46
C ILE A 95 -6.16 9.47 14.14
N GLY A 96 -6.84 8.85 13.18
CA GLY A 96 -6.31 8.58 11.85
C GLY A 96 -5.87 9.86 11.12
N CYS A 97 -6.72 10.89 11.11
CA CYS A 97 -6.37 12.20 10.53
C CYS A 97 -5.16 12.84 11.22
N ALA A 98 -5.07 12.76 12.55
CA ALA A 98 -3.93 13.27 13.28
C ALA A 98 -2.63 12.51 12.96
N LEU A 99 -2.70 11.18 12.87
CA LEU A 99 -1.56 10.34 12.49
C LEU A 99 -1.11 10.58 11.05
N MET A 100 -2.06 10.78 10.12
CA MET A 100 -1.74 11.15 8.74
C MET A 100 -0.99 12.48 8.71
N TRP A 101 -1.50 13.50 9.39
CA TRP A 101 -0.86 14.82 9.43
C TRP A 101 0.53 14.77 10.06
N LEU A 102 0.69 14.10 11.21
CA LEU A 102 1.98 13.93 11.87
C LEU A 102 2.95 13.12 11.02
N GLY A 103 2.48 12.05 10.39
CA GLY A 103 3.30 11.22 9.50
C GLY A 103 3.79 11.99 8.27
N SER A 104 2.91 12.77 7.63
CA SER A 104 3.30 13.65 6.54
C SER A 104 4.33 14.69 7.00
N LEU A 105 4.11 15.32 8.14
CA LEU A 105 5.08 16.29 8.68
C LEU A 105 6.47 15.69 8.89
N ILE A 106 6.56 14.47 9.43
CA ILE A 106 7.83 13.75 9.58
C ILE A 106 8.45 13.47 8.22
N GLY A 107 7.66 12.96 7.29
CA GLY A 107 8.11 12.62 5.93
C GLY A 107 8.65 13.84 5.19
N THR A 108 7.92 14.96 5.20
CA THR A 108 8.34 16.23 4.58
C THR A 108 9.65 16.73 5.17
N ASN A 109 9.80 16.77 6.51
CA ASN A 109 11.06 17.20 7.14
C ASN A 109 12.25 16.32 6.74
N ILE A 110 12.04 14.99 6.65
CA ILE A 110 13.11 14.08 6.19
C ILE A 110 13.44 14.33 4.71
N ASN A 111 12.41 14.57 3.89
CA ASN A 111 12.58 14.89 2.48
C ASN A 111 13.39 16.18 2.27
N ASP A 112 13.06 17.24 3.02
CA ASP A 112 13.79 18.50 3.02
C ASP A 112 15.25 18.31 3.41
N MET A 113 15.51 17.47 4.41
CA MET A 113 16.88 17.14 4.82
C MET A 113 17.64 16.39 3.72
N VAL A 114 16.99 15.43 3.04
CA VAL A 114 17.57 14.71 1.89
C VAL A 114 17.86 15.69 0.75
N TYR A 115 16.93 16.59 0.46
CA TYR A 115 17.13 17.63 -0.54
C TYR A 115 18.33 18.55 -0.20
N ALA A 116 18.42 19.00 1.03
CA ALA A 116 19.53 19.83 1.48
C ALA A 116 20.90 19.14 1.37
N LEU A 117 20.94 17.81 1.57
CA LEU A 117 22.19 17.04 1.48
C LEU A 117 22.56 16.61 0.06
N THR A 118 21.59 16.36 -0.80
CA THR A 118 21.81 15.74 -2.12
C THR A 118 21.53 16.66 -3.30
N GLY A 119 20.80 17.76 -3.08
CA GLY A 119 20.29 18.65 -4.14
C GLY A 119 19.21 17.98 -5.01
N ARG A 120 18.69 16.82 -4.62
CA ARG A 120 17.65 16.08 -5.36
C ARG A 120 16.35 16.09 -4.57
N ASP A 121 15.26 16.45 -5.23
CA ASP A 121 13.91 16.33 -4.67
C ASP A 121 13.34 14.93 -4.98
N PRO A 122 13.24 14.03 -3.99
CA PRO A 122 12.72 12.69 -4.20
C PRO A 122 11.19 12.64 -4.38
N VAL A 123 10.47 13.71 -4.08
CA VAL A 123 8.99 13.75 -4.06
C VAL A 123 8.40 14.60 -5.19
N GLY A 124 9.14 15.57 -5.71
CA GLY A 124 8.64 16.53 -6.69
C GLY A 124 7.95 15.92 -7.91
N MET A 125 8.39 14.74 -8.34
CA MET A 125 7.76 14.01 -9.45
C MET A 125 6.34 13.51 -9.10
N VAL A 126 6.07 13.18 -7.85
CA VAL A 126 4.75 12.67 -7.42
C VAL A 126 3.76 13.83 -7.30
N ASP A 127 4.19 14.94 -6.72
CA ASP A 127 3.37 16.15 -6.56
C ASP A 127 3.01 16.77 -7.92
N GLU A 128 3.95 16.84 -8.84
CA GLU A 128 3.71 17.31 -10.20
C GLU A 128 2.69 16.42 -10.92
N SER A 129 2.79 15.10 -10.74
CA SER A 129 1.85 14.16 -11.33
C SER A 129 0.42 14.36 -10.80
N PHE A 130 0.24 14.53 -9.49
CA PHE A 130 -1.08 14.77 -8.90
C PHE A 130 -1.68 16.12 -9.30
N SER A 131 -0.86 17.16 -9.47
CA SER A 131 -1.35 18.49 -9.84
C SER A 131 -1.98 18.54 -11.24
N GLN A 132 -1.60 17.63 -12.12
CA GLN A 132 -2.09 17.54 -13.49
C GLN A 132 -3.25 16.55 -13.68
N MET A 133 -3.59 15.78 -12.66
CA MET A 133 -4.70 14.81 -12.75
C MET A 133 -6.07 15.48 -12.75
N PRO A 134 -7.02 15.00 -13.59
CA PRO A 134 -8.42 15.38 -13.44
C PRO A 134 -8.94 15.02 -12.04
N MET A 135 -9.70 15.93 -11.40
CA MET A 135 -10.27 15.74 -10.07
C MET A 135 -11.03 14.39 -9.95
N ALA A 136 -11.78 14.00 -10.99
CA ALA A 136 -12.49 12.73 -11.01
C ALA A 136 -11.54 11.52 -10.91
N ALA A 137 -10.37 11.57 -11.55
CA ALA A 137 -9.37 10.51 -11.47
C ALA A 137 -8.74 10.42 -10.07
N ILE A 138 -8.48 11.57 -9.44
CA ILE A 138 -8.00 11.63 -8.06
C ILE A 138 -9.03 11.03 -7.11
N VAL A 139 -10.29 11.46 -7.18
CA VAL A 139 -11.35 10.96 -6.29
C VAL A 139 -11.60 9.47 -6.47
N LEU A 140 -11.78 9.02 -7.71
CA LEU A 140 -12.04 7.60 -7.98
C LEU A 140 -10.80 6.74 -7.73
N GLY A 141 -9.64 7.16 -8.19
CA GLY A 141 -8.40 6.40 -8.10
C GLY A 141 -7.81 6.42 -6.70
N ALA A 142 -7.43 7.60 -6.21
CA ALA A 142 -6.68 7.74 -4.97
C ALA A 142 -7.57 7.72 -3.71
N CYS A 143 -8.83 8.15 -3.78
CA CYS A 143 -9.69 8.19 -2.59
C CYS A 143 -10.61 6.97 -2.45
N ILE A 144 -10.90 6.23 -3.53
CA ILE A 144 -11.85 5.10 -3.47
C ILE A 144 -11.17 3.79 -3.86
N ILE A 145 -10.71 3.65 -5.10
CA ILE A 145 -10.21 2.37 -5.63
C ILE A 145 -8.90 1.97 -4.95
N GLY A 146 -7.96 2.90 -4.84
CA GLY A 146 -6.68 2.67 -4.16
C GLY A 146 -6.87 2.13 -2.75
N PRO A 147 -7.51 2.88 -1.83
CA PRO A 147 -7.73 2.43 -0.46
C PRO A 147 -8.47 1.10 -0.35
N LEU A 148 -9.49 0.85 -1.20
CA LEU A 148 -10.19 -0.44 -1.20
C LEU A 148 -9.27 -1.61 -1.59
N CYS A 149 -8.46 -1.44 -2.63
CA CYS A 149 -7.52 -2.45 -3.08
C CYS A 149 -6.41 -2.69 -2.05
N GLU A 150 -5.89 -1.63 -1.46
CA GLU A 150 -4.87 -1.69 -0.41
C GLU A 150 -5.39 -2.40 0.85
N GLU A 151 -6.63 -2.11 1.25
CA GLU A 151 -7.27 -2.78 2.38
C GLU A 151 -7.44 -4.29 2.12
N LEU A 152 -7.83 -4.67 0.90
CA LEU A 152 -7.90 -6.09 0.52
C LEU A 152 -6.53 -6.77 0.60
N VAL A 153 -5.46 -6.11 0.15
CA VAL A 153 -4.11 -6.66 0.16
C VAL A 153 -3.56 -6.73 1.58
N PHE A 154 -3.50 -5.60 2.28
CA PHE A 154 -2.77 -5.49 3.54
C PHE A 154 -3.57 -6.00 4.72
N ARG A 155 -4.90 -5.77 4.77
CA ARG A 155 -5.76 -6.29 5.83
C ARG A 155 -6.27 -7.69 5.51
N GLY A 156 -6.81 -7.88 4.32
CA GLY A 156 -7.37 -9.17 3.92
C GLY A 156 -6.31 -10.25 3.74
N LEU A 157 -5.19 -9.94 3.07
CA LEU A 157 -4.13 -10.92 2.80
C LEU A 157 -3.13 -10.99 3.95
N LEU A 158 -2.45 -9.91 4.26
CA LEU A 158 -1.29 -9.94 5.15
C LEU A 158 -1.68 -9.97 6.62
N ALA A 159 -2.37 -8.94 7.13
CA ALA A 159 -2.65 -8.81 8.55
C ALA A 159 -3.48 -9.99 9.08
N GLY A 160 -4.55 -10.38 8.38
CA GLY A 160 -5.41 -11.48 8.79
C GLY A 160 -4.72 -12.83 8.84
N ARG A 161 -3.68 -13.03 8.05
CA ARG A 161 -2.90 -14.29 8.02
C ARG A 161 -1.73 -14.27 8.97
N LEU A 162 -1.08 -13.13 9.12
CA LEU A 162 0.01 -12.94 10.05
C LEU A 162 -0.46 -12.95 11.51
N ALA A 163 -1.73 -12.66 11.78
CA ALA A 163 -2.34 -12.70 13.12
C ALA A 163 -2.20 -14.07 13.80
N ARG A 164 -2.01 -15.16 13.04
CA ARG A 164 -1.73 -16.50 13.60
C ARG A 164 -0.40 -16.59 14.36
N TYR A 165 0.54 -15.70 14.06
CA TYR A 165 1.83 -15.60 14.77
C TYR A 165 1.80 -14.56 15.90
N GLY A 166 0.62 -14.01 16.17
CA GLY A 166 0.36 -12.98 17.15
C GLY A 166 -0.20 -11.71 16.51
N GLN A 167 -1.19 -11.11 17.16
CA GLN A 167 -1.87 -9.92 16.62
C GLN A 167 -0.90 -8.74 16.46
N LYS A 168 -0.08 -8.47 17.50
CA LYS A 168 0.87 -7.34 17.48
C LYS A 168 1.97 -7.49 16.42
N PRO A 169 2.71 -8.63 16.35
CA PRO A 169 3.71 -8.82 15.29
C PRO A 169 3.09 -8.80 13.89
N GLY A 170 1.93 -9.42 13.72
CA GLY A 170 1.23 -9.46 12.44
C GLY A 170 0.80 -8.08 11.96
N ALA A 171 0.23 -7.26 12.84
CA ALA A 171 -0.14 -5.88 12.56
C ALA A 171 1.10 -5.02 12.23
N PHE A 172 2.18 -5.16 13.00
CA PHE A 172 3.41 -4.42 12.77
C PHE A 172 4.03 -4.73 11.39
N ILE A 173 4.17 -6.02 11.05
CA ILE A 173 4.73 -6.43 9.75
C ILE A 173 3.85 -5.95 8.60
N SER A 174 2.52 -6.11 8.72
CA SER A 174 1.59 -5.63 7.71
C SER A 174 1.66 -4.12 7.52
N ALA A 175 1.72 -3.36 8.62
CA ALA A 175 1.85 -1.91 8.59
C ALA A 175 3.18 -1.46 7.97
N LEU A 176 4.28 -2.13 8.32
CA LEU A 176 5.60 -1.85 7.75
C LEU A 176 5.62 -2.06 6.23
N LEU A 177 5.07 -3.19 5.77
CA LEU A 177 4.97 -3.48 4.34
C LEU A 177 4.03 -2.49 3.63
N PHE A 178 2.96 -2.05 4.30
CA PHE A 178 2.06 -1.04 3.77
C PHE A 178 2.77 0.32 3.58
N GLY A 179 3.54 0.75 4.56
CA GLY A 179 4.36 1.97 4.41
C GLY A 179 5.39 1.85 3.29
N LEU A 180 6.15 0.74 3.24
CA LEU A 180 7.15 0.50 2.20
C LEU A 180 6.56 0.38 0.78
N TYR A 181 5.33 -0.09 0.67
CA TYR A 181 4.62 -0.22 -0.60
C TYR A 181 4.46 1.10 -1.34
N HIS A 182 4.35 2.21 -0.63
CA HIS A 182 4.22 3.54 -1.22
C HIS A 182 5.51 4.03 -1.89
N ALA A 183 6.67 3.42 -1.57
CA ALA A 183 8.00 3.76 -2.13
C ALA A 183 8.36 5.27 -2.06
N ASN A 184 7.74 6.00 -1.14
CA ASN A 184 7.86 7.42 -0.94
C ASN A 184 7.98 7.73 0.55
N LEU A 185 8.97 8.52 0.94
CA LEU A 185 9.24 8.83 2.34
C LEU A 185 8.11 9.59 3.03
N GLU A 186 7.47 10.53 2.34
CA GLU A 186 6.35 11.26 2.92
C GLU A 186 5.17 10.35 3.21
N GLN A 187 4.88 9.45 2.28
CA GLN A 187 3.77 8.51 2.42
C GLN A 187 4.09 7.38 3.40
N PHE A 188 5.34 6.97 3.51
CA PHE A 188 5.76 5.87 4.39
C PHE A 188 5.29 6.06 5.83
N PHE A 189 5.56 7.22 6.42
CA PHE A 189 5.28 7.43 7.84
C PHE A 189 3.80 7.46 8.16
N TYR A 190 2.99 8.15 7.37
CA TYR A 190 1.55 8.14 7.63
C TYR A 190 0.89 6.81 7.28
N ALA A 191 1.31 6.15 6.20
CA ALA A 191 0.78 4.84 5.84
C ALA A 191 1.15 3.78 6.91
N PHE A 192 2.38 3.78 7.39
CA PHE A 192 2.80 2.91 8.50
C PHE A 192 1.99 3.16 9.77
N ALA A 193 1.82 4.43 10.16
CA ALA A 193 1.04 4.80 11.35
C ALA A 193 -0.44 4.39 11.22
N LEU A 194 -1.07 4.63 10.06
CA LEU A 194 -2.42 4.15 9.77
C LEU A 194 -2.48 2.61 9.74
N GLY A 195 -1.42 1.99 9.22
CA GLY A 195 -1.28 0.55 9.20
C GLY A 195 -1.30 -0.09 10.59
N LEU A 196 -0.75 0.58 11.58
CA LEU A 196 -0.77 0.15 12.99
C LEU A 196 -2.10 0.45 13.69
N LEU A 197 -2.82 1.48 13.25
CA LEU A 197 -4.08 1.92 13.86
C LEU A 197 -5.23 0.97 13.51
N LEU A 198 -5.27 0.49 12.28
CA LEU A 198 -6.35 -0.31 11.71
C LEU A 198 -6.12 -1.80 11.86
#